data_9944571e6d81f7f40dcdf99a738dad29
#
_entry.id   9944571e6d81f7f40dcdf99a738dad29
#
_cell.length_a   1.000
_cell.length_b   1.000
_cell.length_c   1.000
_cell.angle_alpha   90.00
_cell.angle_beta   90.00
_cell.angle_gamma   90.00
#
_symmetry.space_group_name_H-M   'P 1'
#
loop_
_entity.id
_entity.type
_entity.pdbx_description
1 polymer ?
#
loop_
_entity_poly.entity_id
_entity_poly.type
_entity_poly.pdbx_seq_one_letter_code
_entity_poly.pdbx_strand_id
1 'polypeptide(L)'
;MKNKFKTTPLNRRDFLGLGAGALTFAAMSAKAATDCEIWFAPELHGEDALKMPVMKDFKPTKLQIRVGAEKPFRMLHISDSHIATMSAKDLAKADEVEMKWYEGRRRHFATWGTGLAAALVYSKVHNLPILHTGDLTDYLSDANCHIAKHELEGFDCQFAVGNHELAGTHRPGPKGDKLAPARAKAEPFFPNPFTVHSRIRNGVNFVAFDNVGMSEDVFEAQFAAIEKEFKKGLPTVLAYHIPFYTEELAAAKLKVTRNKRIKTVKDFGEAYMAACPGKWTHRINGKLSVWLKEQKNLKALLCGHCHIENRSRFTDTVWQYVAGATYMGNAYDIEFI
;
A
#
# COMPACT_ATOMS: atom_id res chain seq x y z
N MET A 1 -17.25 -7.74 -41.00
CA MET A 1 -17.29 -9.07 -40.29
C MET A 1 -17.11 -8.83 -38.81
N LYS A 2 -18.17 -9.00 -38.01
CA LYS A 2 -18.07 -8.81 -36.55
C LYS A 2 -17.54 -10.10 -35.92
N ASN A 3 -16.28 -10.13 -35.51
CA ASN A 3 -15.73 -11.21 -34.69
C ASN A 3 -16.30 -11.07 -33.27
N LYS A 4 -17.27 -11.90 -32.94
CA LYS A 4 -17.71 -12.13 -31.57
C LYS A 4 -16.66 -13.01 -30.88
N PHE A 5 -15.77 -12.39 -30.11
CA PHE A 5 -15.00 -13.14 -29.12
C PHE A 5 -15.95 -13.61 -28.02
N LYS A 6 -16.23 -14.91 -27.96
CA LYS A 6 -16.83 -15.53 -26.79
C LYS A 6 -15.75 -15.61 -25.71
N THR A 7 -15.74 -14.66 -24.79
CA THR A 7 -14.95 -14.76 -23.57
C THR A 7 -15.73 -15.62 -22.58
N THR A 8 -15.26 -16.83 -22.34
CA THR A 8 -15.72 -17.63 -21.19
C THR A 8 -15.15 -16.98 -19.93
N PRO A 9 -15.92 -16.58 -18.93
CA PRO A 9 -15.40 -16.01 -17.72
C PRO A 9 -14.54 -17.04 -16.99
N LEU A 10 -13.25 -16.76 -16.86
CA LEU A 10 -12.33 -17.54 -16.03
C LEU A 10 -12.70 -17.28 -14.56
N ASN A 11 -12.98 -18.34 -13.81
CA ASN A 11 -13.21 -18.20 -12.36
C ASN A 11 -11.84 -18.13 -11.63
N ARG A 12 -11.86 -17.76 -10.36
CA ARG A 12 -10.64 -17.65 -9.52
C ARG A 12 -9.82 -18.95 -9.45
N ARG A 13 -10.46 -20.12 -9.60
CA ARG A 13 -9.78 -21.42 -9.64
C ARG A 13 -9.02 -21.61 -10.94
N ASP A 14 -9.59 -21.16 -12.07
CA ASP A 14 -8.95 -21.27 -13.39
C ASP A 14 -7.73 -20.34 -13.45
N PHE A 15 -7.81 -19.17 -12.81
CA PHE A 15 -6.70 -18.24 -12.65
C PHE A 15 -5.52 -18.83 -11.85
N LEU A 16 -5.82 -19.62 -10.81
CA LEU A 16 -4.81 -20.25 -9.96
C LEU A 16 -4.27 -21.58 -10.54
N GLY A 17 -4.96 -22.20 -11.49
CA GLY A 17 -4.55 -23.41 -12.19
C GLY A 17 -3.62 -23.18 -13.37
N LEU A 18 -3.52 -21.94 -13.85
CA LEU A 18 -2.54 -21.54 -14.85
C LEU A 18 -1.21 -21.33 -14.13
N GLY A 19 -0.29 -22.28 -14.27
CA GLY A 19 1.05 -22.17 -13.70
C GLY A 19 1.67 -20.81 -13.98
N ALA A 20 2.56 -20.35 -13.10
CA ALA A 20 3.12 -19.01 -12.92
C ALA A 20 3.66 -18.27 -14.17
N GLY A 21 3.29 -18.67 -15.36
CA GLY A 21 3.86 -18.18 -16.62
C GLY A 21 2.98 -17.30 -17.50
N ALA A 22 1.68 -17.14 -17.23
CA ALA A 22 0.80 -16.48 -18.22
C ALA A 22 -0.37 -15.70 -17.63
N LEU A 23 -0.19 -15.06 -16.49
CA LEU A 23 -1.19 -14.12 -16.00
C LEU A 23 -1.07 -12.81 -16.75
N THR A 24 -1.82 -12.66 -17.83
CA THR A 24 -1.92 -11.39 -18.54
C THR A 24 -2.95 -10.49 -17.83
N PHE A 25 -2.66 -9.22 -17.75
CA PHE A 25 -3.58 -8.17 -17.28
C PHE A 25 -4.99 -8.27 -17.89
N ALA A 26 -5.10 -8.76 -19.12
CA ALA A 26 -6.37 -9.00 -19.79
C ALA A 26 -7.29 -10.00 -19.05
N ALA A 27 -6.72 -11.02 -18.39
CA ALA A 27 -7.52 -11.98 -17.62
C ALA A 27 -8.04 -11.39 -16.31
N MET A 28 -7.26 -10.52 -15.64
CA MET A 28 -7.68 -9.78 -14.44
C MET A 28 -8.75 -8.74 -14.79
N SER A 29 -8.56 -8.03 -15.90
CA SER A 29 -9.48 -7.01 -16.42
C SER A 29 -10.84 -7.57 -16.80
N ALA A 30 -10.88 -8.71 -17.47
CA ALA A 30 -12.13 -9.33 -17.95
C ALA A 30 -13.07 -9.72 -16.80
N LYS A 31 -12.54 -10.11 -15.64
CA LYS A 31 -13.35 -10.51 -14.50
C LYS A 31 -13.82 -9.33 -13.65
N ALA A 32 -12.99 -8.32 -13.46
CA ALA A 32 -13.42 -7.06 -12.84
C ALA A 32 -14.54 -6.39 -13.66
N ALA A 33 -14.52 -6.55 -14.99
CA ALA A 33 -15.53 -6.00 -15.89
C ALA A 33 -16.88 -6.73 -15.85
N THR A 34 -16.96 -8.00 -15.40
CA THR A 34 -18.23 -8.74 -15.33
C THR A 34 -19.08 -8.38 -14.12
N ASP A 35 -18.48 -7.86 -13.05
CA ASP A 35 -19.19 -7.50 -11.83
C ASP A 35 -19.53 -6.00 -11.74
N CYS A 36 -19.01 -5.19 -12.67
CA CYS A 36 -19.29 -3.76 -12.76
C CYS A 36 -19.26 -3.29 -14.23
N GLU A 37 -20.39 -3.02 -14.83
CA GLU A 37 -20.53 -2.55 -16.22
C GLU A 37 -19.77 -1.26 -16.60
N ILE A 38 -18.89 -0.76 -15.72
CA ILE A 38 -18.33 0.60 -15.79
C ILE A 38 -16.80 0.62 -15.94
N TRP A 39 -16.10 -0.54 -15.87
CA TRP A 39 -14.73 -0.59 -15.35
C TRP A 39 -13.60 -0.39 -16.34
N PHE A 40 -13.78 -0.69 -17.59
CA PHE A 40 -12.74 -0.54 -18.59
C PHE A 40 -13.28 0.18 -19.81
N ALA A 41 -12.55 1.20 -20.26
CA ALA A 41 -12.59 1.63 -21.65
C ALA A 41 -11.61 0.73 -22.43
N PRO A 42 -12.07 -0.37 -23.06
CA PRO A 42 -11.20 -1.28 -23.83
C PRO A 42 -10.40 -0.54 -24.90
N GLU A 43 -10.98 0.54 -25.44
CA GLU A 43 -10.39 1.44 -26.41
C GLU A 43 -9.19 2.23 -25.88
N LEU A 44 -9.09 2.43 -24.55
CA LEU A 44 -7.96 3.12 -23.91
C LEU A 44 -6.91 2.15 -23.34
N HIS A 45 -7.27 0.89 -23.16
CA HIS A 45 -6.38 -0.14 -22.61
C HIS A 45 -6.03 -1.24 -23.64
N GLY A 46 -6.71 -1.27 -24.80
CA GLY A 46 -6.69 -2.36 -25.76
C GLY A 46 -5.31 -2.94 -26.03
N GLU A 47 -4.55 -2.37 -26.93
CA GLU A 47 -3.24 -2.89 -27.32
C GLU A 47 -2.14 -2.61 -26.29
N ASP A 48 -2.26 -1.54 -25.50
CA ASP A 48 -1.26 -1.20 -24.46
C ASP A 48 -1.34 -2.12 -23.25
N ALA A 49 -2.53 -2.58 -22.87
CA ALA A 49 -2.70 -3.59 -21.82
C ALA A 49 -2.04 -4.93 -22.20
N LEU A 50 -2.09 -5.29 -23.47
CA LEU A 50 -1.43 -6.50 -24.02
C LEU A 50 0.09 -6.36 -24.09
N LYS A 51 0.62 -5.14 -24.09
CA LYS A 51 2.07 -4.84 -24.12
C LYS A 51 2.68 -4.64 -22.72
N MET A 52 1.87 -4.69 -21.65
CA MET A 52 2.41 -4.58 -20.29
C MET A 52 3.42 -5.71 -20.01
N PRO A 53 4.60 -5.39 -19.47
CA PRO A 53 5.58 -6.41 -19.14
C PRO A 53 4.99 -7.33 -18.07
N VAL A 54 4.93 -8.62 -18.36
CA VAL A 54 4.57 -9.65 -17.39
C VAL A 54 5.71 -9.73 -16.38
N MET A 55 5.41 -9.58 -15.11
CA MET A 55 6.40 -9.75 -14.05
C MET A 55 6.75 -11.23 -13.90
N LYS A 56 7.82 -11.64 -14.59
CA LYS A 56 8.20 -13.06 -14.73
C LYS A 56 8.78 -13.66 -13.45
N ASP A 57 9.44 -12.83 -12.64
CA ASP A 57 10.23 -13.30 -11.49
C ASP A 57 9.93 -12.46 -10.24
N PHE A 58 8.71 -12.57 -9.71
CA PHE A 58 8.40 -11.99 -8.41
C PHE A 58 9.13 -12.78 -7.32
N LYS A 59 10.15 -12.16 -6.71
CA LYS A 59 10.97 -12.75 -5.65
C LYS A 59 11.02 -11.82 -4.44
N PRO A 60 10.12 -11.98 -3.48
CA PRO A 60 10.18 -11.20 -2.25
C PRO A 60 11.51 -11.38 -1.53
N THR A 61 12.04 -10.28 -1.00
CA THR A 61 13.20 -10.33 -0.11
C THR A 61 12.82 -11.03 1.18
N LYS A 62 13.52 -12.12 1.52
CA LYS A 62 13.27 -12.89 2.74
C LYS A 62 13.89 -12.20 3.94
N LEU A 63 13.11 -12.03 4.99
CA LEU A 63 13.55 -11.45 6.25
C LEU A 63 13.15 -12.36 7.41
N GLN A 64 13.96 -12.33 8.48
CA GLN A 64 13.60 -12.90 9.77
C GLN A 64 13.61 -11.78 10.81
N ILE A 65 12.52 -11.63 11.55
CA ILE A 65 12.38 -10.60 12.58
C ILE A 65 12.07 -11.26 13.92
N ARG A 66 12.92 -11.02 14.89
CA ARG A 66 12.70 -11.48 16.26
C ARG A 66 11.72 -10.57 16.97
N VAL A 67 10.54 -11.10 17.23
CA VAL A 67 9.45 -10.38 17.92
C VAL A 67 9.04 -11.06 19.21
N GLY A 68 9.49 -12.28 19.47
CA GLY A 68 9.06 -13.11 20.60
C GLY A 68 7.73 -13.78 20.32
N ALA A 69 7.54 -14.29 19.10
CA ALA A 69 6.36 -15.06 18.73
C ALA A 69 6.31 -16.40 19.48
N GLU A 70 5.11 -16.85 19.89
CA GLU A 70 4.89 -18.15 20.52
C GLU A 70 5.31 -19.32 19.62
N LYS A 71 5.09 -19.15 18.31
CA LYS A 71 5.54 -20.07 17.26
C LYS A 71 5.96 -19.27 16.04
N PRO A 72 7.03 -19.64 15.34
CA PRO A 72 7.41 -19.00 14.10
C PRO A 72 6.27 -19.03 13.07
N PHE A 73 6.07 -17.92 12.36
CA PHE A 73 5.09 -17.82 11.28
C PHE A 73 5.55 -16.79 10.24
N ARG A 74 4.97 -16.86 9.03
CA ARG A 74 5.36 -15.99 7.94
C ARG A 74 4.20 -15.12 7.50
N MET A 75 4.53 -13.93 7.00
CA MET A 75 3.60 -13.02 6.34
C MET A 75 4.27 -12.38 5.12
N LEU A 76 3.47 -12.03 4.12
CA LEU A 76 3.92 -11.23 2.99
C LEU A 76 3.64 -9.75 3.30
N HIS A 77 4.69 -8.94 3.37
CA HIS A 77 4.59 -7.49 3.52
C HIS A 77 4.74 -6.83 2.15
N ILE A 78 3.68 -6.16 1.70
CA ILE A 78 3.61 -5.41 0.44
C ILE A 78 3.18 -3.97 0.71
N SER A 79 3.49 -3.07 -0.21
CA SER A 79 3.16 -1.66 -0.15
C SER A 79 3.19 -1.03 -1.53
N ASP A 80 2.56 0.13 -1.70
CA ASP A 80 2.73 0.95 -2.91
C ASP A 80 2.41 0.17 -4.20
N SER A 81 1.22 -0.43 -4.27
CA SER A 81 0.74 -1.14 -5.47
C SER A 81 0.24 -0.19 -6.55
N HIS A 82 -0.28 0.98 -6.16
CA HIS A 82 -0.70 2.08 -7.02
C HIS A 82 -1.64 1.68 -8.16
N ILE A 83 -2.79 1.09 -7.84
CA ILE A 83 -3.86 0.86 -8.83
C ILE A 83 -4.23 2.20 -9.46
N ALA A 84 -3.97 2.37 -10.74
CA ALA A 84 -4.08 3.65 -11.45
C ALA A 84 -5.00 3.52 -12.67
N THR A 85 -6.31 3.53 -12.44
CA THR A 85 -7.33 3.44 -13.51
C THR A 85 -8.52 4.36 -13.25
N MET A 86 -9.29 4.65 -14.28
CA MET A 86 -10.54 5.38 -14.22
C MET A 86 -11.64 4.57 -14.92
N SER A 87 -12.87 4.71 -14.47
CA SER A 87 -14.02 4.12 -15.15
C SER A 87 -14.29 4.82 -16.50
N ALA A 88 -14.92 4.12 -17.44
CA ALA A 88 -15.36 4.74 -18.69
C ALA A 88 -16.26 5.97 -18.44
N LYS A 89 -17.07 5.93 -17.38
CA LYS A 89 -17.91 7.06 -16.96
C LYS A 89 -17.11 8.26 -16.50
N ASP A 90 -16.02 8.03 -15.76
CA ASP A 90 -15.15 9.10 -15.27
C ASP A 90 -14.33 9.68 -16.43
N LEU A 91 -13.81 8.81 -17.31
CA LEU A 91 -13.08 9.22 -18.51
C LEU A 91 -13.93 10.08 -19.45
N ALA A 92 -15.23 9.74 -19.63
CA ALA A 92 -16.14 10.51 -20.45
C ALA A 92 -16.45 11.92 -19.89
N LYS A 93 -16.18 12.16 -18.60
CA LYS A 93 -16.39 13.44 -17.92
C LYS A 93 -15.11 14.20 -17.63
N ALA A 94 -13.97 13.56 -17.79
CA ALA A 94 -12.68 14.13 -17.47
C ALA A 94 -12.36 15.30 -18.42
N ASP A 95 -11.91 16.40 -17.84
CA ASP A 95 -11.37 17.51 -18.60
C ASP A 95 -9.95 17.20 -19.11
N GLU A 96 -9.39 18.10 -19.91
CA GLU A 96 -8.06 17.94 -20.51
C GLU A 96 -6.95 17.80 -19.44
N VAL A 97 -7.09 18.50 -18.32
CA VAL A 97 -6.12 18.47 -17.20
C VAL A 97 -6.18 17.12 -16.50
N GLU A 98 -7.39 16.62 -16.22
CA GLU A 98 -7.62 15.31 -15.64
C GLU A 98 -7.11 14.20 -16.55
N MET A 99 -7.41 14.26 -17.83
CA MET A 99 -6.93 13.28 -18.82
C MET A 99 -5.42 13.25 -18.89
N LYS A 100 -4.77 14.40 -19.00
CA LYS A 100 -3.29 14.49 -19.02
C LYS A 100 -2.66 13.93 -17.74
N TRP A 101 -3.26 14.23 -16.60
CA TRP A 101 -2.82 13.71 -15.32
C TRP A 101 -3.00 12.19 -15.26
N TYR A 102 -4.18 11.68 -15.60
CA TYR A 102 -4.49 10.26 -15.65
C TYR A 102 -3.50 9.47 -16.53
N GLU A 103 -3.28 9.93 -17.76
CA GLU A 103 -2.32 9.29 -18.67
C GLU A 103 -0.89 9.29 -18.12
N GLY A 104 -0.49 10.35 -17.42
CA GLY A 104 0.80 10.43 -16.74
C GLY A 104 0.92 9.38 -15.63
N ARG A 105 -0.12 9.22 -14.82
CA ARG A 105 -0.15 8.23 -13.74
C ARG A 105 -0.20 6.80 -14.28
N ARG A 106 -1.06 6.53 -15.24
CA ARG A 106 -1.17 5.23 -15.91
C ARG A 106 0.18 4.77 -16.51
N ARG A 107 0.91 5.67 -17.14
CA ARG A 107 2.25 5.37 -17.67
C ARG A 107 3.26 5.13 -16.56
N HIS A 108 3.22 5.92 -15.49
CA HIS A 108 4.15 5.79 -14.37
C HIS A 108 3.97 4.47 -13.62
N PHE A 109 2.74 4.04 -13.44
CA PHE A 109 2.39 2.80 -12.74
C PHE A 109 1.91 1.69 -13.68
N ALA A 110 2.44 1.62 -14.89
CA ALA A 110 1.99 0.68 -15.93
C ALA A 110 2.03 -0.80 -15.49
N THR A 111 2.84 -1.13 -14.51
CA THR A 111 3.03 -2.50 -13.99
C THR A 111 2.23 -2.80 -12.72
N TRP A 112 1.35 -1.89 -12.25
CA TRP A 112 0.61 -2.09 -11.01
C TRP A 112 -0.15 -3.43 -10.97
N GLY A 113 -0.85 -3.76 -12.05
CA GLY A 113 -1.64 -4.99 -12.13
C GLY A 113 -0.79 -6.24 -12.08
N THR A 114 0.33 -6.28 -12.81
CA THR A 114 1.24 -7.44 -12.84
C THR A 114 1.99 -7.60 -11.52
N GLY A 115 2.39 -6.49 -10.88
CA GLY A 115 3.05 -6.52 -9.58
C GLY A 115 2.13 -7.00 -8.46
N LEU A 116 0.93 -6.41 -8.37
CA LEU A 116 -0.06 -6.82 -7.37
C LEU A 116 -0.49 -8.28 -7.58
N ALA A 117 -0.80 -8.70 -8.82
CA ALA A 117 -1.15 -10.08 -9.12
C ALA A 117 -0.05 -11.06 -8.71
N ALA A 118 1.21 -10.75 -9.00
CA ALA A 118 2.34 -11.61 -8.62
C ALA A 118 2.44 -11.75 -7.09
N ALA A 119 2.26 -10.67 -6.35
CA ALA A 119 2.24 -10.69 -4.89
C ALA A 119 1.08 -11.54 -4.33
N LEU A 120 -0.12 -11.38 -4.89
CA LEU A 120 -1.30 -12.15 -4.47
C LEU A 120 -1.15 -13.65 -4.78
N VAL A 121 -0.62 -13.99 -5.97
CA VAL A 121 -0.29 -15.39 -6.32
C VAL A 121 0.74 -15.96 -5.36
N TYR A 122 1.82 -15.21 -5.07
CA TYR A 122 2.83 -15.64 -4.11
C TYR A 122 2.23 -15.91 -2.73
N SER A 123 1.43 -14.96 -2.21
CA SER A 123 0.70 -15.14 -0.94
C SER A 123 -0.14 -16.41 -0.95
N LYS A 124 -0.88 -16.68 -2.03
CA LYS A 124 -1.77 -17.84 -2.15
C LYS A 124 -1.01 -19.15 -2.21
N VAL A 125 0.05 -19.21 -3.03
CA VAL A 125 0.88 -20.43 -3.23
C VAL A 125 1.58 -20.81 -1.92
N HIS A 126 2.06 -19.82 -1.17
CA HIS A 126 2.76 -20.05 0.10
C HIS A 126 1.86 -19.98 1.34
N ASN A 127 0.55 -19.78 1.16
CA ASN A 127 -0.44 -19.62 2.24
C ASN A 127 -0.03 -18.55 3.26
N LEU A 128 0.37 -17.37 2.77
CA LEU A 128 0.85 -16.29 3.61
C LEU A 128 -0.26 -15.24 3.84
N PRO A 129 -0.56 -14.85 5.08
CA PRO A 129 -1.30 -13.62 5.34
C PRO A 129 -0.56 -12.43 4.73
N ILE A 130 -1.32 -11.41 4.31
CA ILE A 130 -0.80 -10.19 3.73
C ILE A 130 -0.85 -9.06 4.76
N LEU A 131 0.25 -8.31 4.86
CA LEU A 131 0.28 -6.99 5.47
C LEU A 131 0.55 -5.97 4.38
N HIS A 132 -0.44 -5.12 4.07
CA HIS A 132 -0.30 -4.07 3.08
C HIS A 132 -0.17 -2.70 3.77
N THR A 133 0.94 -2.01 3.55
CA THR A 133 1.23 -0.74 4.22
C THR A 133 0.95 0.50 3.37
N GLY A 134 -0.19 0.49 2.67
CA GLY A 134 -0.77 1.68 2.03
C GLY A 134 -0.36 1.91 0.57
N ASP A 135 -0.98 2.90 -0.03
CA ASP A 135 -0.86 3.22 -1.45
C ASP A 135 -1.19 2.01 -2.36
N LEU A 136 -2.25 1.27 -1.99
CA LEU A 136 -2.83 0.22 -2.84
C LEU A 136 -3.46 0.86 -4.07
N THR A 137 -4.16 1.97 -3.89
CA THR A 137 -4.70 2.80 -4.98
C THR A 137 -3.81 4.02 -5.22
N ASP A 138 -3.76 4.53 -6.46
CA ASP A 138 -2.97 5.72 -6.79
C ASP A 138 -3.74 7.03 -6.55
N TYR A 139 -5.05 6.94 -6.51
CA TYR A 139 -5.97 8.04 -6.19
C TYR A 139 -7.37 7.52 -5.94
N LEU A 140 -8.15 8.31 -5.23
CA LEU A 140 -9.52 7.98 -4.88
C LEU A 140 -10.45 8.12 -6.10
N SER A 141 -10.76 7.01 -6.73
CA SER A 141 -11.82 6.87 -7.73
C SER A 141 -12.67 5.65 -7.43
N ASP A 142 -13.89 5.62 -7.95
CA ASP A 142 -14.77 4.45 -7.76
C ASP A 142 -14.10 3.19 -8.36
N ALA A 143 -13.49 3.33 -9.54
CA ALA A 143 -12.76 2.27 -10.21
C ALA A 143 -11.66 1.68 -9.32
N ASN A 144 -10.75 2.50 -8.84
CA ASN A 144 -9.64 2.04 -8.00
C ASN A 144 -10.14 1.36 -6.72
N CYS A 145 -11.15 1.93 -6.07
CA CYS A 145 -11.73 1.36 -4.85
C CYS A 145 -12.31 -0.03 -5.06
N HIS A 146 -13.09 -0.20 -6.11
CA HIS A 146 -13.68 -1.50 -6.40
C HIS A 146 -12.64 -2.55 -6.81
N ILE A 147 -11.64 -2.18 -7.61
CA ILE A 147 -10.53 -3.09 -7.93
C ILE A 147 -9.80 -3.49 -6.65
N ALA A 148 -9.49 -2.52 -5.77
CA ALA A 148 -8.85 -2.82 -4.49
C ALA A 148 -9.65 -3.85 -3.67
N LYS A 149 -10.97 -3.66 -3.55
CA LYS A 149 -11.86 -4.62 -2.89
C LYS A 149 -11.82 -5.98 -3.56
N HIS A 150 -12.00 -6.02 -4.86
CA HIS A 150 -12.03 -7.26 -5.63
C HIS A 150 -10.73 -8.05 -5.52
N GLU A 151 -9.59 -7.38 -5.66
CA GLU A 151 -8.28 -8.04 -5.63
C GLU A 151 -7.93 -8.60 -4.25
N LEU A 152 -8.31 -7.91 -3.17
CA LEU A 152 -8.03 -8.36 -1.81
C LEU A 152 -9.12 -9.28 -1.22
N GLU A 153 -10.24 -9.45 -1.92
CA GLU A 153 -11.32 -10.33 -1.45
C GLU A 153 -10.86 -11.78 -1.30
N GLY A 154 -11.13 -12.36 -0.14
CA GLY A 154 -10.76 -13.75 0.20
C GLY A 154 -9.28 -13.94 0.53
N PHE A 155 -8.48 -12.86 0.66
CA PHE A 155 -7.16 -12.91 1.28
C PHE A 155 -7.26 -12.54 2.76
N ASP A 156 -6.43 -13.20 3.59
CA ASP A 156 -6.20 -12.75 4.96
C ASP A 156 -5.25 -11.54 4.92
N CYS A 157 -5.84 -10.36 4.73
CA CYS A 157 -5.10 -9.10 4.56
C CYS A 157 -5.38 -8.16 5.72
N GLN A 158 -4.32 -7.58 6.30
CA GLN A 158 -4.36 -6.42 7.17
C GLN A 158 -3.78 -5.22 6.42
N PHE A 159 -4.46 -4.08 6.49
CA PHE A 159 -4.17 -2.91 5.68
C PHE A 159 -3.93 -1.68 6.55
N ALA A 160 -2.87 -0.92 6.26
CA ALA A 160 -2.67 0.44 6.75
C ALA A 160 -2.86 1.42 5.59
N VAL A 161 -3.61 2.51 5.80
CA VAL A 161 -3.92 3.48 4.74
C VAL A 161 -2.70 4.29 4.32
N GLY A 162 -2.55 4.51 3.02
CA GLY A 162 -1.55 5.41 2.45
C GLY A 162 -2.13 6.78 2.06
N ASN A 163 -1.26 7.69 1.65
CA ASN A 163 -1.70 9.03 1.27
C ASN A 163 -2.45 9.07 -0.07
N HIS A 164 -2.29 8.06 -0.88
CA HIS A 164 -2.94 7.96 -2.18
C HIS A 164 -4.38 7.45 -2.10
N GLU A 165 -4.74 6.66 -1.12
CA GLU A 165 -6.14 6.26 -0.88
C GLU A 165 -7.06 7.45 -0.66
N LEU A 166 -6.53 8.53 -0.09
CA LEU A 166 -7.29 9.75 0.21
C LEU A 166 -7.06 10.87 -0.82
N ALA A 167 -6.12 10.69 -1.76
CA ALA A 167 -5.82 11.70 -2.77
C ALA A 167 -6.86 11.71 -3.88
N GLY A 168 -7.34 12.91 -4.25
CA GLY A 168 -8.18 13.07 -5.45
C GLY A 168 -7.38 12.94 -6.75
N THR A 169 -8.09 12.97 -7.88
CA THR A 169 -7.51 13.00 -9.23
C THR A 169 -6.67 14.24 -9.49
N HIS A 170 -6.92 15.32 -8.75
CA HIS A 170 -6.10 16.52 -8.76
C HIS A 170 -5.28 16.62 -7.49
N ARG A 171 -3.97 16.72 -7.63
CA ARG A 171 -3.08 17.02 -6.50
C ARG A 171 -3.05 18.52 -6.18
N PRO A 172 -2.98 18.88 -4.92
CA PRO A 172 -2.88 18.07 -3.70
C PRO A 172 -4.23 17.43 -3.36
N GLY A 173 -4.19 16.20 -2.77
CA GLY A 173 -5.36 15.50 -2.28
C GLY A 173 -6.16 16.33 -1.25
N PRO A 174 -7.28 15.79 -0.76
CA PRO A 174 -8.16 16.48 0.19
C PRO A 174 -7.38 16.88 1.45
N LYS A 175 -7.65 18.08 1.96
CA LYS A 175 -7.07 18.61 3.20
C LYS A 175 -8.17 19.12 4.09
N GLY A 176 -7.93 19.13 5.39
CA GLY A 176 -8.89 19.62 6.37
C GLY A 176 -10.24 18.91 6.26
N ASP A 177 -11.32 19.65 6.14
CA ASP A 177 -12.70 19.14 6.12
C ASP A 177 -13.02 18.14 5.02
N LYS A 178 -12.19 18.07 3.95
CA LYS A 178 -12.37 17.11 2.85
C LYS A 178 -11.78 15.71 3.13
N LEU A 179 -11.00 15.56 4.18
CA LEU A 179 -10.40 14.26 4.55
C LEU A 179 -11.45 13.27 5.05
N ALA A 180 -12.37 13.69 5.91
CA ALA A 180 -13.40 12.82 6.46
C ALA A 180 -14.33 12.27 5.36
N PRO A 181 -14.85 13.07 4.40
CA PRO A 181 -15.60 12.55 3.27
C PRO A 181 -14.80 11.60 2.37
N ALA A 182 -13.53 11.89 2.11
CA ALA A 182 -12.67 11.01 1.30
C ALA A 182 -12.46 9.65 1.99
N ARG A 183 -12.22 9.67 3.30
CA ARG A 183 -12.12 8.46 4.13
C ARG A 183 -13.41 7.64 4.09
N ALA A 184 -14.54 8.27 4.38
CA ALA A 184 -15.85 7.61 4.37
C ALA A 184 -16.19 6.99 3.01
N LYS A 185 -15.74 7.61 1.91
CA LYS A 185 -15.88 7.07 0.57
C LYS A 185 -14.98 5.86 0.32
N ALA A 186 -13.72 5.91 0.73
CA ALA A 186 -12.73 4.87 0.44
C ALA A 186 -12.86 3.64 1.34
N GLU A 187 -12.94 3.85 2.66
CA GLU A 187 -12.80 2.81 3.68
C GLU A 187 -13.64 1.54 3.46
N PRO A 188 -14.91 1.59 2.99
CA PRO A 188 -15.73 0.40 2.77
C PRO A 188 -15.20 -0.59 1.72
N PHE A 189 -14.19 -0.21 0.96
CA PHE A 189 -13.58 -1.03 -0.09
C PHE A 189 -12.28 -1.71 0.35
N PHE A 190 -11.85 -1.48 1.59
CA PHE A 190 -10.58 -2.01 2.10
C PHE A 190 -10.81 -3.08 3.20
N PRO A 191 -9.79 -3.92 3.49
CA PRO A 191 -9.95 -5.09 4.36
C PRO A 191 -10.33 -4.78 5.81
N ASN A 192 -10.04 -3.58 6.28
CA ASN A 192 -10.29 -3.11 7.65
C ASN A 192 -10.41 -1.59 7.69
N PRO A 193 -10.91 -1.02 8.80
CA PRO A 193 -10.92 0.44 9.02
C PRO A 193 -9.55 1.08 8.82
N PHE A 194 -9.51 2.32 8.36
CA PHE A 194 -8.28 3.06 8.15
C PHE A 194 -7.66 3.59 9.46
N THR A 195 -8.48 3.69 10.50
CA THR A 195 -8.02 4.00 11.85
C THR A 195 -7.32 2.79 12.47
N VAL A 196 -6.99 2.86 13.76
CA VAL A 196 -6.30 1.77 14.45
C VAL A 196 -7.06 0.46 14.33
N HIS A 197 -6.40 -0.53 13.78
CA HIS A 197 -6.90 -1.89 13.65
C HIS A 197 -5.81 -2.88 14.09
N SER A 198 -6.15 -3.81 14.98
CA SER A 198 -5.20 -4.78 15.49
C SER A 198 -5.60 -6.23 15.21
N ARG A 199 -4.60 -7.07 14.98
CA ARG A 199 -4.73 -8.54 14.88
C ARG A 199 -3.63 -9.21 15.67
N ILE A 200 -3.99 -10.20 16.50
CA ILE A 200 -3.02 -11.00 17.22
C ILE A 200 -2.74 -12.28 16.44
N ARG A 201 -1.45 -12.56 16.21
CA ARG A 201 -0.97 -13.76 15.53
C ARG A 201 0.17 -14.38 16.33
N ASN A 202 0.00 -15.61 16.79
CA ASN A 202 1.00 -16.33 17.56
C ASN A 202 1.61 -15.49 18.69
N GLY A 203 0.76 -14.85 19.49
CA GLY A 203 1.16 -14.00 20.61
C GLY A 203 1.68 -12.60 20.24
N VAL A 204 1.80 -12.27 18.96
CA VAL A 204 2.27 -10.96 18.49
C VAL A 204 1.09 -10.08 18.06
N ASN A 205 1.04 -8.85 18.54
CA ASN A 205 0.01 -7.87 18.20
C ASN A 205 0.43 -7.02 17.01
N PHE A 206 -0.22 -7.20 15.85
CA PHE A 206 -0.03 -6.37 14.66
C PHE A 206 -1.02 -5.23 14.68
N VAL A 207 -0.53 -4.01 14.80
CA VAL A 207 -1.36 -2.79 14.89
C VAL A 207 -1.15 -1.94 13.64
N ALA A 208 -2.16 -1.88 12.79
CA ALA A 208 -2.19 -0.96 11.64
C ALA A 208 -2.85 0.35 12.05
N PHE A 209 -2.35 1.49 11.55
CA PHE A 209 -2.91 2.80 11.83
C PHE A 209 -2.62 3.80 10.71
N ASP A 210 -3.41 4.87 10.67
CA ASP A 210 -3.23 5.98 9.73
C ASP A 210 -2.21 6.99 10.27
N ASN A 211 -1.18 7.26 9.48
CA ASN A 211 -0.26 8.35 9.78
C ASN A 211 -0.16 9.39 8.64
N VAL A 212 -1.13 9.40 7.73
CA VAL A 212 -1.07 10.22 6.50
C VAL A 212 -2.11 11.34 6.44
N GLY A 213 -3.32 11.08 6.91
CA GLY A 213 -4.47 11.99 6.76
C GLY A 213 -5.12 12.35 8.09
N MET A 214 -4.35 12.96 9.01
CA MET A 214 -4.85 13.25 10.35
C MET A 214 -5.07 14.73 10.59
N SER A 215 -6.29 15.08 11.04
CA SER A 215 -6.51 16.25 11.89
C SER A 215 -6.03 15.95 13.31
N GLU A 216 -5.89 16.97 14.12
CA GLU A 216 -5.42 16.81 15.51
C GLU A 216 -6.35 15.87 16.32
N ASP A 217 -7.66 16.03 16.15
CA ASP A 217 -8.67 15.19 16.84
C ASP A 217 -8.58 13.71 16.43
N VAL A 218 -8.41 13.43 15.14
CA VAL A 218 -8.24 12.06 14.64
C VAL A 218 -6.94 11.44 15.16
N PHE A 219 -5.90 12.24 15.29
CA PHE A 219 -4.64 11.78 15.85
C PHE A 219 -4.77 11.42 17.34
N GLU A 220 -5.35 12.30 18.17
CA GLU A 220 -5.48 12.02 19.61
C GLU A 220 -6.32 10.75 19.85
N ALA A 221 -7.39 10.56 19.08
CA ALA A 221 -8.20 9.35 19.15
C ALA A 221 -7.41 8.09 18.75
N GLN A 222 -6.62 8.16 17.68
CA GLN A 222 -5.77 7.04 17.25
C GLN A 222 -4.63 6.80 18.24
N PHE A 223 -4.02 7.84 18.77
CA PHE A 223 -2.96 7.72 19.77
C PHE A 223 -3.46 6.98 21.01
N ALA A 224 -4.62 7.37 21.55
CA ALA A 224 -5.25 6.68 22.67
C ALA A 224 -5.57 5.20 22.35
N ALA A 225 -6.00 4.91 21.12
CA ALA A 225 -6.23 3.54 20.67
C ALA A 225 -4.93 2.73 20.56
N ILE A 226 -3.85 3.33 20.06
CA ILE A 226 -2.53 2.70 20.03
C ILE A 226 -2.03 2.42 21.45
N GLU A 227 -2.15 3.39 22.37
CA GLU A 227 -1.79 3.16 23.79
C GLU A 227 -2.54 1.97 24.40
N LYS A 228 -3.84 1.85 24.10
CA LYS A 228 -4.66 0.70 24.55
C LYS A 228 -4.12 -0.62 24.01
N GLU A 229 -3.67 -0.64 22.76
CA GLU A 229 -3.06 -1.83 22.17
C GLU A 229 -1.74 -2.21 22.87
N PHE A 230 -0.90 -1.23 23.19
CA PHE A 230 0.36 -1.46 23.91
C PHE A 230 0.14 -1.91 25.36
N LYS A 231 -0.94 -1.45 26.02
CA LYS A 231 -1.30 -1.88 27.38
C LYS A 231 -1.66 -3.37 27.48
N LYS A 232 -1.89 -4.06 26.36
CA LYS A 232 -2.05 -5.52 26.34
C LYS A 232 -0.77 -6.26 26.76
N GLY A 233 0.39 -5.59 26.75
CA GLY A 233 1.69 -6.17 27.13
C GLY A 233 2.28 -7.14 26.12
N LEU A 234 1.59 -7.39 24.99
CA LEU A 234 2.06 -8.29 23.94
C LEU A 234 3.22 -7.68 23.13
N PRO A 235 4.15 -8.51 22.61
CA PRO A 235 5.04 -8.06 21.55
C PRO A 235 4.25 -7.39 20.44
N THR A 236 4.61 -6.17 20.05
CA THR A 236 3.81 -5.37 19.11
C THR A 236 4.63 -5.00 17.89
N VAL A 237 4.04 -5.22 16.72
CA VAL A 237 4.52 -4.78 15.42
C VAL A 237 3.57 -3.69 14.91
N LEU A 238 4.10 -2.51 14.60
CA LEU A 238 3.30 -1.44 14.01
C LEU A 238 3.40 -1.45 12.48
N ALA A 239 2.24 -1.28 11.82
CA ALA A 239 2.11 -1.15 10.39
C ALA A 239 1.49 0.23 10.05
N TYR A 240 2.16 0.99 9.19
CA TYR A 240 1.72 2.31 8.77
C TYR A 240 2.37 2.67 7.43
N HIS A 241 2.00 3.79 6.83
CA HIS A 241 2.46 4.08 5.47
C HIS A 241 3.73 4.92 5.42
N ILE A 242 3.70 6.17 5.95
CA ILE A 242 4.82 7.11 5.84
C ILE A 242 5.87 6.79 6.91
N PRO A 243 7.09 6.37 6.55
CA PRO A 243 8.11 5.99 7.53
C PRO A 243 8.49 7.15 8.45
N PHE A 244 8.78 6.84 9.71
CA PHE A 244 9.40 7.80 10.61
C PHE A 244 10.81 8.17 10.13
N TYR A 245 11.18 9.42 10.36
CA TYR A 245 12.48 9.90 9.94
C TYR A 245 13.62 9.14 10.60
N THR A 246 14.53 8.65 9.76
CA THR A 246 15.86 8.17 10.12
C THR A 246 16.85 8.71 9.08
N GLU A 247 18.04 9.10 9.51
CA GLU A 247 19.08 9.58 8.59
C GLU A 247 19.47 8.51 7.58
N GLU A 248 19.53 7.24 8.00
CA GLU A 248 19.87 6.09 7.16
C GLU A 248 18.91 5.95 5.98
N LEU A 249 17.60 6.00 6.24
CA LEU A 249 16.58 5.90 5.19
C LEU A 249 16.60 7.12 4.26
N ALA A 250 16.70 8.33 4.83
CA ALA A 250 16.78 9.55 4.06
C ALA A 250 18.02 9.59 3.16
N ALA A 251 19.18 9.16 3.66
CA ALA A 251 20.40 9.03 2.89
C ALA A 251 20.31 7.97 1.78
N ALA A 252 19.69 6.82 2.07
CA ALA A 252 19.48 5.77 1.07
C ALA A 252 18.58 6.27 -0.08
N LYS A 253 17.49 6.96 0.26
CA LYS A 253 16.56 7.47 -0.74
C LYS A 253 17.12 8.65 -1.53
N LEU A 254 17.93 9.50 -0.90
CA LEU A 254 18.60 10.62 -1.57
C LEU A 254 19.48 10.15 -2.75
N LYS A 255 20.12 8.99 -2.62
CA LYS A 255 20.97 8.40 -3.68
C LYS A 255 20.20 8.03 -4.96
N VAL A 256 18.89 7.74 -4.84
CA VAL A 256 18.05 7.25 -5.94
C VAL A 256 16.94 8.24 -6.34
N THR A 257 16.80 9.37 -5.64
CA THR A 257 15.78 10.36 -5.97
C THR A 257 16.11 11.08 -7.28
N ARG A 258 15.08 11.25 -8.12
CA ARG A 258 15.17 12.05 -9.35
C ARG A 258 14.68 13.50 -9.15
N ASN A 259 14.18 13.81 -7.96
CA ASN A 259 13.69 15.15 -7.64
C ASN A 259 14.86 16.11 -7.39
N LYS A 260 15.16 16.95 -8.38
CA LYS A 260 16.27 17.91 -8.34
C LYS A 260 16.15 18.99 -7.23
N ARG A 261 14.96 19.11 -6.61
CA ARG A 261 14.75 20.05 -5.48
C ARG A 261 15.22 19.48 -4.15
N ILE A 262 15.37 18.16 -4.07
CA ILE A 262 15.84 17.45 -2.88
C ILE A 262 17.36 17.25 -3.01
N LYS A 263 18.13 17.97 -2.22
CA LYS A 263 19.59 18.00 -2.31
C LYS A 263 20.29 17.42 -1.09
N THR A 264 19.60 17.40 0.04
CA THR A 264 20.16 16.94 1.31
C THR A 264 19.29 15.89 1.98
N VAL A 265 19.87 15.16 2.92
CA VAL A 265 19.15 14.20 3.78
C VAL A 265 17.99 14.91 4.52
N LYS A 266 18.22 16.13 4.99
CA LYS A 266 17.19 16.93 5.64
C LYS A 266 16.04 17.27 4.68
N ASP A 267 16.34 17.74 3.47
CA ASP A 267 15.29 18.06 2.48
C ASP A 267 14.42 16.84 2.18
N PHE A 268 15.06 15.66 2.08
CA PHE A 268 14.31 14.44 1.84
C PHE A 268 13.41 14.09 3.04
N GLY A 269 13.95 14.13 4.25
CA GLY A 269 13.21 13.88 5.48
C GLY A 269 12.00 14.80 5.60
N GLU A 270 12.20 16.10 5.39
CA GLU A 270 11.12 17.10 5.44
C GLU A 270 10.06 16.91 4.35
N ALA A 271 10.42 16.41 3.19
CA ALA A 271 9.49 16.23 2.08
C ALA A 271 8.66 14.94 2.18
N TYR A 272 9.26 13.85 2.67
CA TYR A 272 8.71 12.51 2.48
C TYR A 272 8.63 11.63 3.73
N MET A 273 9.06 12.12 4.91
CA MET A 273 9.07 11.29 6.11
C MET A 273 8.24 11.88 7.23
N ALA A 274 7.67 11.04 8.05
CA ALA A 274 6.98 11.43 9.27
C ALA A 274 7.99 11.80 10.39
N ALA A 275 7.58 12.66 11.29
CA ALA A 275 8.37 13.06 12.47
C ALA A 275 9.78 13.63 12.15
N CYS A 276 9.99 14.19 10.95
CA CYS A 276 11.23 14.86 10.63
C CYS A 276 11.36 16.17 11.45
N PRO A 277 12.50 16.43 12.11
CA PRO A 277 12.69 17.67 12.87
C PRO A 277 12.47 18.93 12.01
N GLY A 278 11.74 19.90 12.52
CA GLY A 278 11.58 21.22 11.90
C GLY A 278 10.29 21.45 11.12
N LYS A 279 9.44 20.45 10.88
CA LYS A 279 8.17 20.63 10.16
C LYS A 279 6.94 20.52 11.07
N TRP A 280 5.99 21.44 10.92
CA TRP A 280 4.76 21.47 11.69
C TRP A 280 3.84 20.24 11.47
N THR A 281 3.77 19.71 10.23
CA THR A 281 3.04 18.48 9.89
C THR A 281 3.57 17.24 10.59
N HIS A 282 4.78 17.34 11.14
CA HIS A 282 5.44 16.25 11.83
C HIS A 282 5.22 16.28 13.35
N ARG A 283 4.61 17.35 13.89
CA ARG A 283 4.37 17.50 15.32
C ARG A 283 3.58 16.33 15.90
N ILE A 284 2.53 15.92 15.21
CA ILE A 284 1.65 14.80 15.57
C ILE A 284 2.43 13.48 15.55
N ASN A 285 3.02 13.15 14.39
CA ASN A 285 3.86 11.97 14.23
C ASN A 285 5.12 12.04 15.12
N GLY A 286 5.59 13.24 15.46
CA GLY A 286 6.67 13.48 16.39
C GLY A 286 6.36 13.02 17.81
N LYS A 287 5.20 13.40 18.36
CA LYS A 287 4.73 12.93 19.66
C LYS A 287 4.67 11.41 19.71
N LEU A 288 4.07 10.78 18.69
CA LEU A 288 3.97 9.32 18.58
C LEU A 288 5.36 8.68 18.49
N SER A 289 6.24 9.21 17.67
CA SER A 289 7.61 8.69 17.51
C SER A 289 8.40 8.72 18.81
N VAL A 290 8.30 9.81 19.60
CA VAL A 290 8.96 9.93 20.91
C VAL A 290 8.41 8.89 21.88
N TRP A 291 7.10 8.79 22.01
CA TRP A 291 6.43 7.84 22.88
C TRP A 291 6.76 6.38 22.51
N LEU A 292 6.78 6.05 21.22
CA LEU A 292 7.10 4.71 20.72
C LEU A 292 8.51 4.25 21.10
N LYS A 293 9.47 5.16 21.16
CA LYS A 293 10.86 4.84 21.56
C LYS A 293 10.98 4.36 23.01
N GLU A 294 10.00 4.66 23.83
CA GLU A 294 9.95 4.25 25.25
C GLU A 294 9.24 2.90 25.44
N GLN A 295 8.56 2.39 24.39
CA GLN A 295 7.75 1.18 24.52
C GLN A 295 8.59 -0.11 24.42
N LYS A 296 8.73 -0.82 25.54
CA LYS A 296 9.54 -2.06 25.63
C LYS A 296 8.98 -3.22 24.80
N ASN A 297 7.67 -3.24 24.58
CA ASN A 297 6.98 -4.25 23.78
C ASN A 297 6.90 -3.93 22.29
N LEU A 298 7.36 -2.78 21.84
CA LEU A 298 7.54 -2.49 20.41
C LEU A 298 8.70 -3.35 19.88
N LYS A 299 8.44 -4.13 18.82
CA LYS A 299 9.41 -5.07 18.23
C LYS A 299 9.85 -4.72 16.82
N ALA A 300 8.96 -4.19 16.00
CA ALA A 300 9.26 -3.79 14.64
C ALA A 300 8.29 -2.72 14.14
N LEU A 301 8.75 -1.96 13.16
CA LEU A 301 7.98 -0.98 12.39
C LEU A 301 7.99 -1.41 10.93
N LEU A 302 6.80 -1.56 10.31
CA LEU A 302 6.62 -1.97 8.92
C LEU A 302 5.90 -0.86 8.17
N CYS A 303 6.47 -0.37 7.07
CA CYS A 303 5.95 0.78 6.33
C CYS A 303 6.29 0.71 4.83
N GLY A 304 5.86 1.73 4.05
CA GLY A 304 6.03 1.84 2.61
C GLY A 304 6.47 3.23 2.15
N HIS A 305 5.72 3.84 1.20
CA HIS A 305 5.82 5.22 0.75
C HIS A 305 7.09 5.57 -0.04
N CYS A 306 8.23 5.06 0.34
CA CYS A 306 9.50 5.46 -0.25
C CYS A 306 9.85 4.72 -1.54
N HIS A 307 9.09 3.71 -1.95
CA HIS A 307 9.31 2.88 -3.13
C HIS A 307 10.72 2.28 -3.22
N ILE A 308 11.36 2.05 -2.08
CA ILE A 308 12.65 1.33 -1.99
C ILE A 308 12.58 0.36 -0.82
N GLU A 309 13.17 -0.80 -0.97
CA GLU A 309 13.42 -1.67 0.16
C GLU A 309 14.52 -1.07 1.03
N ASN A 310 14.21 -0.89 2.30
CA ASN A 310 15.18 -0.35 3.25
C ASN A 310 14.93 -0.90 4.65
N ARG A 311 16.01 -0.99 5.41
CA ARG A 311 16.00 -1.27 6.83
C ARG A 311 16.80 -0.19 7.53
N SER A 312 16.17 0.51 8.46
CA SER A 312 16.81 1.57 9.23
C SER A 312 16.55 1.42 10.72
N ARG A 313 17.46 1.91 11.53
CA ARG A 313 17.39 1.79 12.98
C ARG A 313 16.47 2.86 13.57
N PHE A 314 15.40 2.44 14.25
CA PHE A 314 14.48 3.35 14.94
C PHE A 314 14.88 3.59 16.40
N THR A 315 15.29 2.51 17.11
CA THR A 315 15.96 2.54 18.42
C THR A 315 17.10 1.54 18.41
N ASP A 316 17.83 1.38 19.50
CA ASP A 316 18.90 0.38 19.58
C ASP A 316 18.42 -1.05 19.36
N THR A 317 17.15 -1.33 19.65
CA THR A 317 16.56 -2.68 19.56
C THR A 317 15.47 -2.82 18.51
N VAL A 318 14.88 -1.70 18.03
CA VAL A 318 13.76 -1.69 17.10
C VAL A 318 14.20 -1.18 15.73
N TRP A 319 13.87 -1.96 14.72
CA TRP A 319 14.13 -1.60 13.33
C TRP A 319 12.85 -1.20 12.60
N GLN A 320 12.98 -0.27 11.68
CA GLN A 320 11.98 0.11 10.70
C GLN A 320 12.32 -0.54 9.36
N TYR A 321 11.36 -1.28 8.81
CA TYR A 321 11.46 -1.96 7.53
C TYR A 321 10.51 -1.27 6.55
N VAL A 322 11.07 -0.73 5.49
CA VAL A 322 10.32 -0.07 4.42
C VAL A 322 10.23 -1.02 3.26
N ALA A 323 9.02 -1.46 2.91
CA ALA A 323 8.81 -2.26 1.71
C ALA A 323 9.05 -1.40 0.46
N GLY A 324 9.66 -1.99 -0.55
CA GLY A 324 9.69 -1.40 -1.87
C GLY A 324 8.31 -1.44 -2.53
N ALA A 325 8.16 -0.74 -3.64
CA ALA A 325 6.87 -0.67 -4.31
C ALA A 325 6.49 -1.99 -4.99
N THR A 326 5.30 -2.49 -4.69
CA THR A 326 4.78 -3.75 -5.24
C THR A 326 4.57 -3.66 -6.76
N TYR A 327 4.20 -2.47 -7.30
CA TYR A 327 4.12 -2.29 -8.75
C TYR A 327 5.47 -2.51 -9.47
N MET A 328 6.59 -2.42 -8.73
CA MET A 328 7.94 -2.72 -9.24
C MET A 328 8.39 -4.16 -8.95
N GLY A 329 7.55 -4.98 -8.32
CA GLY A 329 7.86 -6.37 -7.96
C GLY A 329 8.54 -6.55 -6.61
N ASN A 330 8.61 -5.51 -5.79
CA ASN A 330 9.23 -5.58 -4.48
C ASN A 330 8.23 -6.03 -3.42
N ALA A 331 8.70 -6.82 -2.46
CA ALA A 331 7.96 -7.24 -1.27
C ALA A 331 8.93 -7.87 -0.26
N TYR A 332 8.48 -7.99 0.97
CA TYR A 332 9.16 -8.80 1.98
C TYR A 332 8.35 -10.06 2.30
N ASP A 333 9.01 -11.20 2.31
CA ASP A 333 8.52 -12.44 2.89
C ASP A 333 9.15 -12.57 4.27
N ILE A 334 8.38 -12.22 5.30
CA ILE A 334 8.89 -12.06 6.66
C ILE A 334 8.53 -13.28 7.50
N GLU A 335 9.55 -13.90 8.09
CA GLU A 335 9.40 -14.88 9.17
C GLU A 335 9.51 -14.14 10.52
N PHE A 336 8.47 -14.20 11.31
CA PHE A 336 8.43 -13.70 12.69
C PHE A 336 8.75 -14.84 13.65
N ILE A 337 9.77 -14.61 14.52
CA ILE A 337 10.24 -15.60 15.50
C ILE A 337 10.25 -15.06 16.92
#